data_ba23443dcdfa7afbf227d576996b2d73
#
_entry.id   ba23443dcdfa7afbf227d576996b2d73
#
_cell.length_a   1.000
_cell.length_b   1.000
_cell.length_c   1.000
_cell.angle_alpha   90.00
_cell.angle_beta   90.00
_cell.angle_gamma   90.00
#
_symmetry.space_group_name_H-M   'P 1'
#
loop_
_entity.id
_entity.type
_entity.pdbx_description
1 polymer ?
#
loop_
_entity_poly.entity_id
_entity_poly.type
_entity_poly.pdbx_seq_one_letter_code
_entity_poly.pdbx_strand_id
1 'polypeptide(L)'
;MKKFVDYVFLMTMVIVLLPLIIVRGCSTVAEELIPIDDGGFLPPEEDAGKEEGEEEVLYLDVYIASEDEVKKMSLEEYLLGVVAAEMAANFEIEALKAQAVAARTYAYGRMKKMYAANGADVHKGGDICTDPGHCQAWISKDDALKKWGESNGQKNWDKIKRAVDETKDIVILYENKVINPLYHANSGGATENSENVWEGVEVPYLKSVKSEGEDACSDYEVVTAFKQEDFISAIKCEIPDLKIEGENIIDEIEILNRTDSERVDKIKVGDVTLKGTDFRRILDLRSTNFSIEEGEDGEINIITIGHGHGVGMSQWGANHLAKNGKDFEEIIKYYYKGVTLEHIQNLEKTRKFLKNLYLHVYCSHLRKQ
;
A
#
# COMPACT_ATOMS: atom_id res chain seq x y z
N MET A 1 -22.17 21.86 57.25
CA MET A 1 -21.26 20.75 57.53
C MET A 1 -21.60 19.48 56.74
N LYS A 2 -22.85 19.00 56.65
CA LYS A 2 -23.21 17.77 55.96
C LYS A 2 -22.79 17.79 54.46
N LYS A 3 -23.10 18.85 53.70
CA LYS A 3 -22.73 18.99 52.28
C LYS A 3 -21.21 19.04 52.02
N PHE A 4 -20.43 19.52 52.96
CA PHE A 4 -18.97 19.55 52.85
C PHE A 4 -18.36 18.15 53.07
N VAL A 5 -18.90 17.37 53.98
CA VAL A 5 -18.51 15.98 54.25
C VAL A 5 -18.86 15.10 53.06
N ASP A 6 -20.03 15.30 52.43
CA ASP A 6 -20.46 14.55 51.25
C ASP A 6 -19.56 14.87 50.04
N TYR A 7 -19.11 16.13 49.90
CA TYR A 7 -18.18 16.53 48.83
C TYR A 7 -16.77 15.94 48.99
N VAL A 8 -16.26 15.95 50.23
CA VAL A 8 -14.95 15.35 50.54
C VAL A 8 -14.99 13.83 50.35
N PHE A 9 -16.09 13.18 50.74
CA PHE A 9 -16.27 11.73 50.51
C PHE A 9 -16.35 11.38 49.02
N LEU A 10 -17.07 12.20 48.23
CA LEU A 10 -17.15 12.01 46.76
C LEU A 10 -15.78 12.18 46.10
N MET A 11 -15.01 13.21 46.50
CA MET A 11 -13.66 13.46 45.95
C MET A 11 -12.67 12.36 46.34
N THR A 12 -12.72 11.86 47.58
CA THR A 12 -11.86 10.73 47.98
C THR A 12 -12.25 9.44 47.24
N MET A 13 -13.53 9.20 47.00
CA MET A 13 -14.00 8.06 46.20
C MET A 13 -13.52 8.13 44.75
N VAL A 14 -13.55 9.31 44.13
CA VAL A 14 -13.05 9.53 42.76
C VAL A 14 -11.53 9.32 42.69
N ILE A 15 -10.76 9.85 43.66
CA ILE A 15 -9.30 9.73 43.69
C ILE A 15 -8.84 8.28 43.89
N VAL A 16 -9.60 7.47 44.62
CA VAL A 16 -9.25 6.06 44.92
C VAL A 16 -9.79 5.12 43.85
N LEU A 17 -11.00 5.36 43.31
CA LEU A 17 -11.61 4.45 42.32
C LEU A 17 -11.17 4.71 40.91
N LEU A 18 -10.84 5.96 40.55
CA LEU A 18 -10.37 6.28 39.17
C LEU A 18 -9.09 5.51 38.78
N PRO A 19 -8.04 5.44 39.62
CA PRO A 19 -6.87 4.61 39.32
C PRO A 19 -7.19 3.11 39.23
N LEU A 20 -8.11 2.60 40.06
CA LEU A 20 -8.52 1.19 40.00
C LEU A 20 -9.32 0.84 38.75
N ILE A 21 -10.13 1.78 38.25
CA ILE A 21 -10.85 1.63 36.95
C ILE A 21 -9.88 1.71 35.80
N ILE A 22 -8.90 2.63 35.84
CA ILE A 22 -7.87 2.75 34.82
C ILE A 22 -7.00 1.48 34.77
N VAL A 23 -6.59 0.93 35.90
CA VAL A 23 -5.80 -0.30 35.96
C VAL A 23 -6.60 -1.51 35.48
N ARG A 24 -7.90 -1.61 35.79
CA ARG A 24 -8.77 -2.68 35.25
C ARG A 24 -9.10 -2.47 33.78
N GLY A 25 -9.28 -1.23 33.31
CA GLY A 25 -9.49 -0.91 31.90
C GLY A 25 -8.26 -1.22 31.04
N CYS A 26 -7.03 -1.00 31.56
CA CYS A 26 -5.81 -1.40 30.86
C CYS A 26 -5.61 -2.92 30.79
N SER A 27 -6.07 -3.69 31.76
CA SER A 27 -5.94 -5.15 31.70
C SER A 27 -6.90 -5.79 30.70
N THR A 28 -8.10 -5.23 30.49
CA THR A 28 -9.07 -5.75 29.50
C THR A 28 -8.72 -5.34 28.06
N VAL A 29 -8.09 -4.19 27.85
CA VAL A 29 -7.63 -3.76 26.52
C VAL A 29 -6.35 -4.51 26.10
N ALA A 30 -5.54 -4.98 27.07
CA ALA A 30 -4.36 -5.80 26.76
C ALA A 30 -4.70 -7.25 26.37
N GLU A 31 -5.84 -7.79 26.82
CA GLU A 31 -6.29 -9.14 26.47
C GLU A 31 -6.96 -9.24 25.08
N GLU A 32 -7.52 -8.13 24.56
CA GLU A 32 -8.13 -8.13 23.21
C GLU A 32 -7.13 -7.86 22.06
N LEU A 33 -5.88 -7.48 22.38
CA LEU A 33 -4.90 -7.11 21.35
C LEU A 33 -3.84 -8.18 21.02
N ILE A 34 -3.86 -9.34 21.70
CA ILE A 34 -2.92 -10.44 21.42
C ILE A 34 -3.67 -11.77 21.56
N PRO A 35 -4.07 -12.45 20.51
CA PRO A 35 -4.38 -13.86 20.57
C PRO A 35 -3.07 -14.60 20.88
N ILE A 36 -2.89 -15.02 22.12
CA ILE A 36 -1.87 -15.99 22.50
C ILE A 36 -2.45 -17.35 22.15
N ASP A 37 -2.00 -17.92 21.01
CA ASP A 37 -2.17 -19.33 20.74
C ASP A 37 -1.30 -20.09 21.74
N ASP A 38 -1.96 -20.82 22.66
CA ASP A 38 -1.36 -21.71 23.63
C ASP A 38 -0.98 -23.06 23.00
N GLY A 39 -0.40 -23.01 21.80
CA GLY A 39 0.25 -24.13 21.13
C GLY A 39 1.38 -24.69 22.00
N GLY A 40 1.19 -25.93 22.41
CA GLY A 40 1.93 -26.76 23.31
C GLY A 40 3.43 -26.48 23.48
N PHE A 41 3.84 -26.53 24.75
CA PHE A 41 5.22 -26.49 25.20
C PHE A 41 6.07 -27.56 24.48
N LEU A 42 6.82 -27.17 23.47
CA LEU A 42 7.92 -27.96 22.94
C LEU A 42 9.15 -27.72 23.85
N PRO A 43 9.89 -28.77 24.21
CA PRO A 43 11.11 -28.61 24.98
C PRO A 43 12.11 -27.77 24.20
N PRO A 44 13.00 -27.01 24.87
CA PRO A 44 13.98 -26.19 24.20
C PRO A 44 14.87 -27.08 23.33
N GLU A 45 14.86 -26.87 22.02
CA GLU A 45 15.93 -27.35 21.14
C GLU A 45 17.23 -26.75 21.65
N GLU A 46 18.20 -27.62 21.91
CA GLU A 46 19.57 -27.22 22.24
C GLU A 46 20.09 -26.31 21.15
N ASP A 47 20.46 -25.11 21.56
CA ASP A 47 21.08 -24.07 20.75
C ASP A 47 22.46 -24.58 20.29
N ALA A 48 22.46 -25.32 19.17
CA ALA A 48 23.68 -25.63 18.44
C ALA A 48 24.22 -24.29 17.93
N GLY A 49 25.29 -23.80 18.56
CA GLY A 49 25.91 -22.52 18.36
C GLY A 49 25.95 -22.09 16.89
N LYS A 50 25.10 -21.14 16.54
CA LYS A 50 25.21 -20.39 15.29
C LYS A 50 26.43 -19.48 15.42
N GLU A 51 27.42 -19.68 14.57
CA GLU A 51 28.53 -18.76 14.40
C GLU A 51 28.00 -17.35 14.12
N GLU A 52 28.56 -16.36 14.82
CA GLU A 52 28.29 -14.95 14.59
C GLU A 52 28.75 -14.62 13.14
N GLY A 53 27.77 -14.50 12.21
CA GLY A 53 28.09 -14.05 10.84
C GLY A 53 27.18 -14.52 9.71
N GLU A 54 26.32 -15.50 9.87
CA GLU A 54 25.38 -15.87 8.80
C GLU A 54 24.17 -14.91 8.77
N GLU A 55 24.05 -14.15 7.67
CA GLU A 55 22.87 -13.33 7.40
C GLU A 55 21.62 -14.24 7.31
N GLU A 56 20.65 -14.01 8.16
CA GLU A 56 19.39 -14.75 8.14
C GLU A 56 18.60 -14.43 6.87
N VAL A 57 18.48 -15.37 5.95
CA VAL A 57 17.70 -15.22 4.72
C VAL A 57 16.21 -15.31 5.07
N LEU A 58 15.46 -14.24 4.77
CA LEU A 58 14.01 -14.22 4.95
C LEU A 58 13.32 -14.92 3.78
N TYR A 59 12.38 -15.82 4.09
CA TYR A 59 11.55 -16.52 3.11
C TYR A 59 10.08 -16.16 3.31
N LEU A 60 9.33 -16.13 2.20
CA LEU A 60 7.89 -15.95 2.20
C LEU A 60 7.23 -16.98 1.27
N ASP A 61 5.98 -17.28 1.56
CA ASP A 61 5.15 -18.13 0.73
C ASP A 61 4.33 -17.26 -0.22
N VAL A 62 4.60 -17.37 -1.55
CA VAL A 62 4.02 -16.55 -2.60
C VAL A 62 2.99 -17.36 -3.39
N TYR A 63 1.74 -16.90 -3.37
CA TYR A 63 0.72 -17.46 -4.25
C TYR A 63 0.89 -16.92 -5.67
N ILE A 64 1.28 -17.76 -6.61
CA ILE A 64 1.43 -17.43 -8.02
C ILE A 64 0.06 -17.56 -8.70
N ALA A 65 -0.64 -16.43 -8.87
CA ALA A 65 -2.02 -16.43 -9.34
C ALA A 65 -2.21 -17.07 -10.73
N SER A 66 -1.23 -16.91 -11.63
CA SER A 66 -1.25 -17.51 -12.98
C SER A 66 -1.07 -19.04 -13.00
N GLU A 67 -0.47 -19.60 -11.96
CA GLU A 67 -0.19 -21.04 -11.85
C GLU A 67 -1.10 -21.73 -10.83
N ASP A 68 -1.87 -20.97 -10.06
CA ASP A 68 -2.71 -21.45 -8.97
C ASP A 68 -1.93 -22.24 -7.90
N GLU A 69 -0.69 -21.84 -7.61
CA GLU A 69 0.24 -22.55 -6.74
C GLU A 69 0.93 -21.61 -5.74
N VAL A 70 1.19 -22.07 -4.52
CA VAL A 70 2.02 -21.36 -3.54
C VAL A 70 3.45 -21.85 -3.64
N LYS A 71 4.39 -20.91 -3.86
CA LYS A 71 5.83 -21.18 -3.95
C LYS A 71 6.58 -20.45 -2.84
N LYS A 72 7.46 -21.19 -2.16
CA LYS A 72 8.38 -20.60 -1.19
C LYS A 72 9.59 -20.03 -1.91
N MET A 73 9.88 -18.75 -1.69
CA MET A 73 11.08 -18.09 -2.25
C MET A 73 11.68 -17.12 -1.23
N SER A 74 12.94 -16.73 -1.41
CA SER A 74 13.53 -15.69 -0.57
C SER A 74 12.88 -14.34 -0.87
N LEU A 75 12.85 -13.45 0.14
CA LEU A 75 12.29 -12.09 -0.02
C LEU A 75 12.96 -11.37 -1.19
N GLU A 76 14.29 -11.41 -1.29
CA GLU A 76 15.01 -10.71 -2.36
C GLU A 76 14.75 -11.33 -3.76
N GLU A 77 14.59 -12.65 -3.86
CA GLU A 77 14.17 -13.31 -5.11
C GLU A 77 12.78 -12.87 -5.56
N TYR A 78 11.80 -12.80 -4.63
CA TYR A 78 10.48 -12.27 -4.89
C TYR A 78 10.54 -10.84 -5.43
N LEU A 79 11.37 -9.97 -4.81
CA LEU A 79 11.51 -8.57 -5.20
C LEU A 79 12.08 -8.36 -6.59
N LEU A 80 12.96 -9.25 -7.07
CA LEU A 80 13.43 -9.20 -8.46
C LEU A 80 12.27 -9.26 -9.44
N GLY A 81 11.35 -10.21 -9.22
CA GLY A 81 10.16 -10.36 -10.05
C GLY A 81 9.18 -9.20 -9.92
N VAL A 82 9.03 -8.63 -8.72
CA VAL A 82 8.16 -7.46 -8.50
C VAL A 82 8.71 -6.24 -9.24
N VAL A 83 9.97 -5.86 -9.03
CA VAL A 83 10.54 -4.67 -9.68
C VAL A 83 10.54 -4.82 -11.19
N ALA A 84 10.78 -6.05 -11.72
CA ALA A 84 10.73 -6.34 -13.14
C ALA A 84 9.33 -6.24 -13.76
N ALA A 85 8.28 -6.50 -12.97
CA ALA A 85 6.89 -6.38 -13.39
C ALA A 85 6.38 -4.94 -13.32
N GLU A 86 6.69 -4.26 -12.20
CA GLU A 86 6.14 -2.95 -11.82
C GLU A 86 6.78 -1.78 -12.55
N MET A 87 8.09 -1.81 -12.78
CA MET A 87 8.80 -0.69 -13.39
C MET A 87 9.45 -1.03 -14.72
N ALA A 88 9.54 -0.03 -15.61
CA ALA A 88 10.31 -0.16 -16.82
C ALA A 88 11.81 -0.27 -16.49
N ALA A 89 12.48 -1.31 -17.01
CA ALA A 89 13.90 -1.59 -16.72
C ALA A 89 14.87 -0.48 -17.20
N ASN A 90 14.42 0.40 -18.10
CA ASN A 90 15.19 1.56 -18.55
C ASN A 90 15.11 2.77 -17.60
N PHE A 91 14.27 2.73 -16.54
CA PHE A 91 14.22 3.77 -15.53
C PHE A 91 15.58 3.91 -14.82
N GLU A 92 15.83 5.09 -14.24
CA GLU A 92 17.07 5.35 -13.50
C GLU A 92 17.25 4.39 -12.33
N ILE A 93 18.49 4.06 -11.99
CA ILE A 93 18.80 3.07 -10.96
C ILE A 93 18.22 3.48 -9.59
N GLU A 94 18.23 4.76 -9.25
CA GLU A 94 17.71 5.25 -7.98
C GLU A 94 16.18 5.13 -7.89
N ALA A 95 15.46 5.24 -8.99
CA ALA A 95 14.02 4.96 -9.04
C ALA A 95 13.73 3.45 -8.83
N LEU A 96 14.52 2.57 -9.46
CA LEU A 96 14.41 1.12 -9.27
C LEU A 96 14.72 0.71 -7.82
N LYS A 97 15.70 1.37 -7.19
CA LYS A 97 16.01 1.20 -5.76
C LYS A 97 14.86 1.63 -4.86
N ALA A 98 14.26 2.80 -5.12
CA ALA A 98 13.10 3.27 -4.36
C ALA A 98 11.92 2.28 -4.46
N GLN A 99 11.68 1.74 -5.67
CA GLN A 99 10.66 0.70 -5.87
C GLN A 99 11.01 -0.59 -5.11
N ALA A 100 12.26 -1.04 -5.14
CA ALA A 100 12.69 -2.22 -4.42
C ALA A 100 12.45 -2.08 -2.90
N VAL A 101 12.78 -0.92 -2.33
CA VAL A 101 12.57 -0.63 -0.89
C VAL A 101 11.07 -0.57 -0.57
N ALA A 102 10.25 0.07 -1.41
CA ALA A 102 8.80 0.11 -1.21
C ALA A 102 8.21 -1.30 -1.30
N ALA A 103 8.54 -2.06 -2.34
CA ALA A 103 8.06 -3.43 -2.52
C ALA A 103 8.51 -4.36 -1.37
N ARG A 104 9.74 -4.23 -0.89
CA ARG A 104 10.27 -4.99 0.26
C ARG A 104 9.51 -4.66 1.53
N THR A 105 9.25 -3.38 1.78
CA THR A 105 8.50 -2.93 2.94
C THR A 105 7.10 -3.53 2.97
N TYR A 106 6.41 -3.53 1.81
CA TYR A 106 5.10 -4.17 1.68
C TYR A 106 5.16 -5.67 1.92
N ALA A 107 6.06 -6.38 1.22
CA ALA A 107 6.20 -7.84 1.35
C ALA A 107 6.58 -8.26 2.78
N TYR A 108 7.51 -7.55 3.42
CA TYR A 108 7.88 -7.78 4.81
C TYR A 108 6.70 -7.57 5.76
N GLY A 109 5.92 -6.51 5.58
CA GLY A 109 4.72 -6.25 6.36
C GLY A 109 3.66 -7.35 6.21
N ARG A 110 3.46 -7.89 4.98
CA ARG A 110 2.56 -9.02 4.71
C ARG A 110 3.06 -10.30 5.39
N MET A 111 4.33 -10.67 5.19
CA MET A 111 4.98 -11.82 5.81
C MET A 111 4.88 -11.79 7.35
N LYS A 112 5.01 -10.63 7.95
CA LYS A 112 4.91 -10.44 9.42
C LYS A 112 3.47 -10.18 9.89
N LYS A 113 2.47 -10.29 9.01
CA LYS A 113 1.03 -10.08 9.29
C LYS A 113 0.75 -8.73 9.98
N MET A 114 1.46 -7.67 9.53
CA MET A 114 1.34 -6.32 10.11
C MET A 114 0.15 -5.55 9.55
N TYR A 115 -0.43 -6.00 8.43
CA TYR A 115 -1.60 -5.37 7.81
C TYR A 115 -2.84 -6.20 8.09
N ALA A 116 -3.99 -5.52 8.23
CA ALA A 116 -5.26 -6.20 8.45
C ALA A 116 -5.54 -7.23 7.33
N ALA A 117 -6.06 -8.40 7.72
CA ALA A 117 -6.53 -9.39 6.76
C ALA A 117 -7.82 -8.89 6.10
N ASN A 118 -7.82 -8.74 4.79
CA ASN A 118 -8.99 -8.33 4.02
C ASN A 118 -9.79 -9.56 3.58
N GLY A 119 -10.62 -10.11 4.48
CA GLY A 119 -11.64 -11.10 4.09
C GLY A 119 -11.12 -12.49 3.71
N ALA A 120 -11.67 -13.06 2.63
CA ALA A 120 -11.38 -14.42 2.19
C ALA A 120 -9.88 -14.66 1.92
N ASP A 121 -9.42 -15.91 2.13
CA ASP A 121 -8.04 -16.31 1.84
C ASP A 121 -7.76 -16.31 0.32
N VAL A 122 -7.51 -15.11 -0.20
CA VAL A 122 -7.17 -14.89 -1.62
C VAL A 122 -5.74 -15.34 -1.94
N HIS A 123 -4.93 -15.62 -0.93
CA HIS A 123 -3.55 -16.09 -1.09
C HIS A 123 -3.42 -17.62 -1.01
N LYS A 124 -4.52 -18.34 -0.78
CA LYS A 124 -4.53 -19.81 -0.62
C LYS A 124 -3.47 -20.34 0.36
N GLY A 125 -3.30 -19.65 1.48
CA GLY A 125 -2.31 -19.97 2.51
C GLY A 125 -0.93 -19.32 2.33
N GLY A 126 -0.69 -18.58 1.23
CA GLY A 126 0.53 -17.77 1.06
C GLY A 126 0.50 -16.47 1.87
N ASP A 127 1.66 -15.88 2.08
CA ASP A 127 1.81 -14.57 2.73
C ASP A 127 1.36 -13.43 1.81
N ILE A 128 1.59 -13.58 0.50
CA ILE A 128 1.38 -12.58 -0.55
C ILE A 128 1.00 -13.26 -1.87
N CYS A 129 0.37 -12.52 -2.80
CA CYS A 129 0.09 -13.03 -4.15
C CYS A 129 0.72 -12.16 -5.24
N THR A 130 0.69 -12.67 -6.49
CA THR A 130 1.21 -11.99 -7.69
C THR A 130 0.14 -11.26 -8.48
N ASP A 131 -1.05 -11.08 -7.91
CA ASP A 131 -2.14 -10.31 -8.51
C ASP A 131 -1.94 -8.82 -8.21
N PRO A 132 -1.73 -7.95 -9.23
CA PRO A 132 -1.57 -6.51 -9.04
C PRO A 132 -2.83 -5.82 -8.51
N GLY A 133 -3.99 -6.42 -8.69
CA GLY A 133 -5.25 -5.92 -8.14
C GLY A 133 -5.40 -6.14 -6.63
N HIS A 134 -4.57 -7.04 -6.05
CA HIS A 134 -4.64 -7.38 -4.65
C HIS A 134 -3.33 -7.11 -3.89
N CYS A 135 -2.17 -7.50 -4.44
CA CYS A 135 -0.85 -7.28 -3.82
C CYS A 135 0.08 -6.49 -4.74
N GLN A 136 0.98 -7.19 -5.44
CA GLN A 136 1.99 -6.58 -6.31
C GLN A 136 2.11 -7.40 -7.59
N ALA A 137 2.30 -6.72 -8.73
CA ALA A 137 2.64 -7.43 -9.96
C ALA A 137 3.96 -8.17 -9.79
N TRP A 138 4.06 -9.35 -10.40
CA TRP A 138 5.26 -10.17 -10.36
C TRP A 138 5.43 -10.90 -11.70
N ILE A 139 6.67 -11.07 -12.11
CA ILE A 139 7.04 -11.81 -13.31
C ILE A 139 8.21 -12.72 -13.01
N SER A 140 8.21 -13.93 -13.60
CA SER A 140 9.36 -14.83 -13.51
C SER A 140 10.57 -14.26 -14.25
N LYS A 141 11.79 -14.67 -13.88
CA LYS A 141 13.00 -14.29 -14.61
C LYS A 141 12.91 -14.66 -16.08
N ASP A 142 12.48 -15.87 -16.37
CA ASP A 142 12.41 -16.37 -17.74
C ASP A 142 11.43 -15.57 -18.60
N ASP A 143 10.29 -15.20 -18.05
CA ASP A 143 9.30 -14.39 -18.76
C ASP A 143 9.74 -12.92 -18.90
N ALA A 144 10.45 -12.38 -17.91
CA ALA A 144 11.06 -11.06 -18.00
C ALA A 144 12.13 -11.01 -19.11
N LEU A 145 12.99 -12.02 -19.19
CA LEU A 145 13.99 -12.14 -20.25
C LEU A 145 13.33 -12.25 -21.65
N LYS A 146 12.28 -13.06 -21.78
CA LYS A 146 11.49 -13.15 -23.02
C LYS A 146 10.86 -11.81 -23.39
N LYS A 147 10.21 -11.13 -22.41
CA LYS A 147 9.56 -9.81 -22.60
C LYS A 147 10.54 -8.76 -23.15
N TRP A 148 11.77 -8.73 -22.64
CA TRP A 148 12.77 -7.74 -23.04
C TRP A 148 13.63 -8.16 -24.26
N GLY A 149 13.56 -9.42 -24.68
CA GLY A 149 14.28 -10.00 -25.82
C GLY A 149 15.76 -10.26 -25.54
N GLU A 150 16.40 -11.02 -26.44
CA GLU A 150 17.76 -11.54 -26.26
C GLU A 150 18.81 -10.43 -26.06
N SER A 151 18.68 -9.29 -26.74
CA SER A 151 19.67 -8.21 -26.68
C SER A 151 19.68 -7.43 -25.38
N ASN A 152 18.54 -7.30 -24.70
CA ASN A 152 18.38 -6.45 -23.52
C ASN A 152 17.99 -7.22 -22.25
N GLY A 153 17.50 -8.45 -22.39
CA GLY A 153 16.95 -9.23 -21.30
C GLY A 153 17.90 -9.32 -20.10
N GLN A 154 19.08 -9.87 -20.32
CA GLN A 154 20.06 -10.06 -19.24
C GLN A 154 20.55 -8.73 -18.67
N LYS A 155 20.82 -7.74 -19.49
CA LYS A 155 21.26 -6.40 -19.04
C LYS A 155 20.22 -5.73 -18.15
N ASN A 156 18.93 -5.82 -18.52
CA ASN A 156 17.82 -5.26 -17.75
C ASN A 156 17.65 -6.01 -16.42
N TRP A 157 17.74 -7.34 -16.46
CA TRP A 157 17.67 -8.16 -15.25
C TRP A 157 18.82 -7.83 -14.28
N ASP A 158 20.06 -7.70 -14.77
CA ASP A 158 21.21 -7.38 -13.96
C ASP A 158 21.10 -5.97 -13.34
N LYS A 159 20.51 -5.02 -14.06
CA LYS A 159 20.23 -3.68 -13.53
C LYS A 159 19.22 -3.72 -12.38
N ILE A 160 18.13 -4.49 -12.52
CA ILE A 160 17.13 -4.68 -11.50
C ILE A 160 17.75 -5.41 -10.30
N LYS A 161 18.51 -6.47 -10.55
CA LYS A 161 19.23 -7.19 -9.50
C LYS A 161 20.13 -6.26 -8.69
N ARG A 162 20.89 -5.40 -9.38
CA ARG A 162 21.73 -4.39 -8.71
C ARG A 162 20.90 -3.45 -7.83
N ALA A 163 19.73 -2.99 -8.28
CA ALA A 163 18.86 -2.12 -7.49
C ALA A 163 18.35 -2.82 -6.22
N VAL A 164 17.98 -4.09 -6.33
CA VAL A 164 17.50 -4.92 -5.19
C VAL A 164 18.66 -5.20 -4.22
N ASP A 165 19.84 -5.61 -4.74
CA ASP A 165 21.02 -5.94 -3.91
C ASP A 165 21.55 -4.70 -3.14
N GLU A 166 21.65 -3.54 -3.81
CA GLU A 166 22.17 -2.30 -3.19
C GLU A 166 21.21 -1.69 -2.15
N THR A 167 19.99 -2.17 -2.08
CA THR A 167 18.99 -1.77 -1.07
C THR A 167 18.57 -2.91 -0.14
N LYS A 168 19.36 -3.99 -0.12
CA LYS A 168 19.06 -5.20 0.66
C LYS A 168 18.71 -4.86 2.11
N ASP A 169 17.67 -5.52 2.63
CA ASP A 169 17.18 -5.40 4.01
C ASP A 169 16.65 -4.02 4.41
N ILE A 170 16.60 -3.03 3.50
CA ILE A 170 16.08 -1.69 3.82
C ILE A 170 14.57 -1.68 3.70
N VAL A 171 13.89 -1.17 4.74
CA VAL A 171 12.43 -0.97 4.80
C VAL A 171 12.09 0.43 5.29
N ILE A 172 10.86 0.87 5.05
CA ILE A 172 10.35 2.20 5.36
C ILE A 172 9.55 2.16 6.67
N LEU A 173 9.83 3.09 7.57
CA LEU A 173 9.14 3.25 8.84
C LEU A 173 8.50 4.63 8.95
N TYR A 174 7.35 4.66 9.63
CA TYR A 174 6.75 5.87 10.16
C TYR A 174 6.50 5.67 11.66
N GLU A 175 6.97 6.57 12.52
CA GLU A 175 6.90 6.43 13.99
C GLU A 175 7.38 5.06 14.49
N ASN A 176 8.51 4.58 13.95
CA ASN A 176 9.12 3.27 14.25
C ASN A 176 8.26 2.04 13.89
N LYS A 177 7.24 2.20 13.07
CA LYS A 177 6.41 1.10 12.55
C LYS A 177 6.60 0.96 11.05
N VAL A 178 6.65 -0.27 10.56
CA VAL A 178 6.70 -0.56 9.12
C VAL A 178 5.42 -0.04 8.48
N ILE A 179 5.57 0.76 7.41
CA ILE A 179 4.44 1.36 6.70
C ILE A 179 3.82 0.39 5.69
N ASN A 180 2.61 0.72 5.22
CA ASN A 180 2.05 0.16 4.00
C ASN A 180 2.36 1.12 2.82
N PRO A 181 3.45 0.91 2.06
CA PRO A 181 3.94 1.86 1.06
C PRO A 181 3.24 1.65 -0.27
N LEU A 182 2.12 2.34 -0.46
CA LEU A 182 1.39 2.30 -1.72
C LEU A 182 2.17 3.03 -2.82
N TYR A 183 2.10 2.51 -4.04
CA TYR A 183 2.68 3.13 -5.23
C TYR A 183 1.78 2.90 -6.46
N HIS A 184 2.01 3.63 -7.51
CA HIS A 184 1.23 3.59 -8.75
C HIS A 184 2.08 4.04 -9.93
N ALA A 185 1.62 3.76 -11.15
CA ALA A 185 2.41 4.03 -12.34
C ALA A 185 2.66 5.52 -12.58
N ASN A 186 1.59 6.33 -12.65
CA ASN A 186 1.66 7.76 -13.03
C ASN A 186 0.55 8.54 -12.32
N SER A 187 0.90 9.61 -11.61
CA SER A 187 -0.06 10.40 -10.83
C SER A 187 -0.84 11.44 -11.64
N GLY A 188 -0.36 11.77 -12.84
CA GLY A 188 -0.96 12.84 -13.64
C GLY A 188 -0.60 14.24 -13.15
N GLY A 189 0.58 14.41 -12.52
CA GLY A 189 1.11 15.71 -12.07
C GLY A 189 1.05 15.94 -10.57
N ALA A 190 0.20 15.25 -9.82
CA ALA A 190 0.15 15.28 -8.37
C ALA A 190 -0.38 13.96 -7.79
N THR A 191 0.21 13.48 -6.69
CA THR A 191 -0.31 12.33 -5.96
C THR A 191 -1.54 12.72 -5.15
N GLU A 192 -2.33 11.71 -4.71
CA GLU A 192 -3.57 11.93 -3.99
C GLU A 192 -3.41 11.61 -2.49
N ASN A 193 -4.23 12.24 -1.65
CA ASN A 193 -4.37 11.89 -0.25
C ASN A 193 -5.12 10.56 -0.10
N SER A 194 -4.70 9.73 0.85
CA SER A 194 -5.32 8.41 1.07
C SER A 194 -6.82 8.49 1.38
N GLU A 195 -7.24 9.49 2.15
CA GLU A 195 -8.63 9.71 2.55
C GLU A 195 -9.57 10.05 1.39
N ASN A 196 -9.05 10.56 0.27
CA ASN A 196 -9.85 10.86 -0.92
C ASN A 196 -10.09 9.60 -1.78
N VAL A 197 -9.26 8.57 -1.64
CA VAL A 197 -9.41 7.31 -2.38
C VAL A 197 -10.13 6.26 -1.54
N TRP A 198 -9.77 6.14 -0.27
CA TRP A 198 -10.40 5.21 0.68
C TRP A 198 -11.05 5.99 1.81
N GLU A 199 -12.38 6.06 1.78
CA GLU A 199 -13.17 6.85 2.74
C GLU A 199 -12.85 6.51 4.20
N GLY A 200 -12.53 7.53 4.99
CA GLY A 200 -12.22 7.39 6.41
C GLY A 200 -10.82 6.84 6.70
N VAL A 201 -9.99 6.62 5.69
CA VAL A 201 -8.62 6.10 5.85
C VAL A 201 -7.61 7.23 5.65
N GLU A 202 -7.43 8.06 6.66
CA GLU A 202 -6.39 9.07 6.69
C GLU A 202 -5.06 8.47 7.16
N VAL A 203 -4.08 8.39 6.23
CA VAL A 203 -2.74 7.86 6.52
C VAL A 203 -1.74 9.00 6.50
N PRO A 204 -1.05 9.32 7.62
CA PRO A 204 -0.26 10.54 7.76
C PRO A 204 0.94 10.63 6.81
N TYR A 205 1.49 9.50 6.39
CA TYR A 205 2.60 9.45 5.42
C TYR A 205 2.14 9.37 3.96
N LEU A 206 0.84 9.18 3.65
CA LEU A 206 0.27 9.11 2.31
C LEU A 206 -0.50 10.42 1.99
N LYS A 207 0.25 11.51 1.88
CA LYS A 207 -0.28 12.83 1.56
C LYS A 207 0.11 13.25 0.15
N SER A 208 -0.75 14.05 -0.47
CA SER A 208 -0.54 14.60 -1.81
C SER A 208 0.77 15.36 -1.92
N VAL A 209 1.50 15.11 -3.00
CA VAL A 209 2.69 15.87 -3.42
C VAL A 209 2.63 16.13 -4.92
N LYS A 210 3.25 17.23 -5.35
CA LYS A 210 3.46 17.50 -6.77
C LYS A 210 4.39 16.42 -7.36
N SER A 211 4.10 15.94 -8.56
CA SER A 211 4.88 14.89 -9.23
C SER A 211 5.14 15.32 -10.67
N GLU A 212 6.31 15.90 -10.91
CA GLU A 212 6.69 16.50 -12.19
C GLU A 212 7.27 15.48 -13.18
N GLY A 213 7.28 15.81 -14.47
CA GLY A 213 7.93 15.07 -15.53
C GLY A 213 7.30 13.71 -15.88
N GLU A 214 6.06 13.52 -15.46
CA GLU A 214 5.29 12.30 -15.76
C GLU A 214 4.69 12.28 -17.17
N ASP A 215 4.60 13.44 -17.80
CA ASP A 215 4.22 13.65 -19.20
C ASP A 215 5.21 13.04 -20.20
N ALA A 216 6.39 12.65 -19.74
CA ALA A 216 7.33 11.83 -20.51
C ALA A 216 6.83 10.38 -20.76
N CYS A 217 5.77 9.95 -20.08
CA CYS A 217 5.09 8.69 -20.34
C CYS A 217 4.28 8.76 -21.64
N SER A 218 4.46 7.78 -22.55
CA SER A 218 3.70 7.72 -23.81
C SER A 218 2.19 7.67 -23.61
N ASP A 219 1.77 7.07 -22.51
CA ASP A 219 0.37 6.88 -22.13
C ASP A 219 -0.04 7.82 -20.98
N TYR A 220 0.56 9.01 -20.90
CA TYR A 220 0.23 10.01 -19.90
C TYR A 220 -1.22 10.45 -19.98
N GLU A 221 -1.69 10.66 -21.21
CA GLU A 221 -3.07 10.98 -21.56
C GLU A 221 -3.63 9.90 -22.47
N VAL A 222 -4.81 9.38 -22.14
CA VAL A 222 -5.50 8.34 -22.92
C VAL A 222 -6.96 8.70 -23.07
N VAL A 223 -7.44 8.68 -24.31
CA VAL A 223 -8.86 8.84 -24.65
C VAL A 223 -9.51 7.46 -24.72
N THR A 224 -10.58 7.27 -23.95
CA THR A 224 -11.45 6.09 -24.05
C THR A 224 -12.80 6.53 -24.56
N ALA A 225 -13.17 6.08 -25.78
CA ALA A 225 -14.44 6.39 -26.42
C ALA A 225 -15.48 5.31 -26.04
N PHE A 226 -16.66 5.75 -25.65
CA PHE A 226 -17.83 4.91 -25.40
C PHE A 226 -18.99 5.32 -26.29
N LYS A 227 -19.65 4.33 -26.91
CA LYS A 227 -21.00 4.57 -27.43
C LYS A 227 -21.94 4.85 -26.26
N GLN A 228 -22.92 5.71 -26.47
CA GLN A 228 -23.88 6.07 -25.40
C GLN A 228 -24.53 4.83 -24.76
N GLU A 229 -24.91 3.84 -25.57
CA GLU A 229 -25.55 2.60 -25.12
C GLU A 229 -24.63 1.77 -24.21
N ASP A 230 -23.35 1.65 -24.56
CA ASP A 230 -22.35 0.89 -23.81
C ASP A 230 -22.05 1.59 -22.48
N PHE A 231 -21.89 2.92 -22.51
CA PHE A 231 -21.70 3.74 -21.31
C PHE A 231 -22.87 3.60 -20.32
N ILE A 232 -24.10 3.78 -20.81
CA ILE A 232 -25.32 3.64 -19.99
C ILE A 232 -25.43 2.23 -19.44
N SER A 233 -25.17 1.22 -20.26
CA SER A 233 -25.20 -0.18 -19.85
C SER A 233 -24.22 -0.48 -18.74
N ALA A 234 -22.96 0.01 -18.86
CA ALA A 234 -21.93 -0.19 -17.83
C ALA A 234 -22.37 0.41 -16.48
N ILE A 235 -22.91 1.63 -16.47
CA ILE A 235 -23.37 2.27 -15.23
C ILE A 235 -24.60 1.55 -14.66
N LYS A 236 -25.57 1.14 -15.51
CA LYS A 236 -26.77 0.42 -15.08
C LYS A 236 -26.49 -0.98 -14.54
N CYS A 237 -25.38 -1.62 -14.91
CA CYS A 237 -24.98 -2.88 -14.30
C CYS A 237 -24.76 -2.75 -12.78
N GLU A 238 -24.23 -1.61 -12.32
CA GLU A 238 -24.00 -1.32 -10.89
C GLU A 238 -25.19 -0.54 -10.27
N ILE A 239 -25.90 0.27 -11.07
CA ILE A 239 -26.99 1.15 -10.65
C ILE A 239 -28.22 0.91 -11.55
N PRO A 240 -28.98 -0.17 -11.32
CA PRO A 240 -30.10 -0.55 -12.19
C PRO A 240 -31.20 0.51 -12.31
N ASP A 241 -31.41 1.32 -11.27
CA ASP A 241 -32.47 2.33 -11.18
C ASP A 241 -32.06 3.70 -11.79
N LEU A 242 -30.88 3.81 -12.43
CA LEU A 242 -30.40 5.04 -13.07
C LEU A 242 -31.43 5.54 -14.11
N LYS A 243 -31.85 6.80 -13.96
CA LYS A 243 -32.73 7.49 -14.89
C LYS A 243 -31.95 8.52 -15.69
N ILE A 244 -32.18 8.47 -16.98
CA ILE A 244 -31.63 9.41 -17.97
C ILE A 244 -32.87 9.95 -18.70
N GLU A 245 -33.04 11.27 -18.70
CA GLU A 245 -34.23 11.92 -19.23
C GLU A 245 -34.02 12.50 -20.65
N GLY A 246 -32.74 12.88 -20.96
CA GLY A 246 -32.39 13.49 -22.25
C GLY A 246 -32.16 12.49 -23.38
N GLU A 247 -32.15 12.99 -24.60
CA GLU A 247 -31.77 12.22 -25.80
C GLU A 247 -30.27 12.04 -25.90
N ASN A 248 -29.48 13.01 -25.36
CA ASN A 248 -28.03 12.98 -25.34
C ASN A 248 -27.53 12.86 -23.91
N ILE A 249 -26.88 11.74 -23.56
CA ILE A 249 -26.40 11.47 -22.21
C ILE A 249 -25.31 12.46 -21.76
N ILE A 250 -24.54 13.05 -22.68
CA ILE A 250 -23.45 13.98 -22.33
C ILE A 250 -23.99 15.21 -21.57
N ASP A 251 -25.22 15.65 -21.89
CA ASP A 251 -25.87 16.77 -21.23
C ASP A 251 -26.30 16.46 -19.79
N GLU A 252 -26.32 15.18 -19.43
CA GLU A 252 -26.68 14.68 -18.11
C GLU A 252 -25.47 14.21 -17.29
N ILE A 253 -24.25 14.48 -17.79
CA ILE A 253 -23.00 14.19 -17.09
C ILE A 253 -22.39 15.49 -16.60
N GLU A 254 -22.14 15.59 -15.28
CA GLU A 254 -21.55 16.78 -14.66
C GLU A 254 -20.50 16.41 -13.62
N ILE A 255 -19.26 16.87 -13.78
CA ILE A 255 -18.25 16.78 -12.73
C ILE A 255 -18.55 17.84 -11.67
N LEU A 256 -18.99 17.39 -10.49
CA LEU A 256 -19.45 18.27 -9.42
C LEU A 256 -18.29 18.92 -8.67
N ASN A 257 -17.24 18.15 -8.38
CA ASN A 257 -16.05 18.63 -7.69
C ASN A 257 -14.83 17.76 -7.97
N ARG A 258 -13.66 18.37 -7.74
CA ARG A 258 -12.35 17.72 -7.81
C ARG A 258 -11.62 17.85 -6.48
N THR A 259 -10.68 16.96 -6.23
CA THR A 259 -9.71 17.06 -5.14
C THR A 259 -8.63 18.08 -5.46
N ASP A 260 -7.77 18.40 -4.48
CA ASP A 260 -6.63 19.32 -4.69
C ASP A 260 -5.59 18.79 -5.70
N SER A 261 -5.64 17.48 -6.02
CA SER A 261 -4.82 16.84 -7.06
C SER A 261 -5.50 16.77 -8.43
N GLU A 262 -6.54 17.56 -8.66
CA GLU A 262 -7.33 17.65 -9.90
C GLU A 262 -8.12 16.36 -10.24
N ARG A 263 -8.18 15.40 -9.34
CA ARG A 263 -8.93 14.15 -9.53
C ARG A 263 -10.42 14.38 -9.26
N VAL A 264 -11.27 13.73 -10.03
CA VAL A 264 -12.71 13.80 -9.84
C VAL A 264 -13.07 13.14 -8.50
N ASP A 265 -13.64 13.92 -7.58
CA ASP A 265 -14.18 13.41 -6.32
C ASP A 265 -15.62 12.94 -6.51
N LYS A 266 -16.47 13.80 -7.13
CA LYS A 266 -17.88 13.49 -7.40
C LYS A 266 -18.28 13.84 -8.81
N ILE A 267 -19.06 12.97 -9.41
CA ILE A 267 -19.65 13.12 -10.73
C ILE A 267 -21.13 12.76 -10.68
N LYS A 268 -21.96 13.56 -11.34
CA LYS A 268 -23.38 13.29 -11.54
C LYS A 268 -23.56 12.65 -12.91
N VAL A 269 -24.38 11.61 -12.98
CA VAL A 269 -24.85 10.97 -14.22
C VAL A 269 -26.34 10.75 -14.11
N GLY A 270 -27.13 11.41 -14.96
CA GLY A 270 -28.59 11.41 -14.85
C GLY A 270 -29.05 11.90 -13.47
N ASP A 271 -29.83 11.10 -12.77
CA ASP A 271 -30.36 11.38 -11.42
C ASP A 271 -29.43 10.91 -10.27
N VAL A 272 -28.25 10.31 -10.57
CA VAL A 272 -27.35 9.71 -9.57
C VAL A 272 -26.03 10.48 -9.46
N THR A 273 -25.52 10.60 -8.22
CA THR A 273 -24.18 11.10 -7.94
C THR A 273 -23.28 9.95 -7.51
N LEU A 274 -22.14 9.80 -8.18
CA LEU A 274 -21.12 8.79 -7.93
C LEU A 274 -19.84 9.44 -7.39
N LYS A 275 -19.04 8.66 -6.64
CA LYS A 275 -17.64 9.01 -6.41
C LYS A 275 -16.82 8.81 -7.68
N GLY A 276 -15.82 9.64 -7.91
CA GLY A 276 -14.89 9.47 -9.03
C GLY A 276 -14.21 8.11 -9.03
N THR A 277 -13.93 7.55 -7.84
CA THR A 277 -13.36 6.19 -7.68
C THR A 277 -14.31 5.09 -8.16
N ASP A 278 -15.62 5.21 -7.89
CA ASP A 278 -16.61 4.25 -8.37
C ASP A 278 -16.82 4.38 -9.89
N PHE A 279 -16.91 5.62 -10.37
CA PHE A 279 -17.02 5.88 -11.81
C PHE A 279 -15.82 5.32 -12.58
N ARG A 280 -14.57 5.52 -12.06
CA ARG A 280 -13.36 4.91 -12.59
C ARG A 280 -13.47 3.39 -12.66
N ARG A 281 -13.91 2.74 -11.57
CA ARG A 281 -14.05 1.29 -11.47
C ARG A 281 -15.08 0.74 -12.45
N ILE A 282 -16.24 1.38 -12.54
CA ILE A 282 -17.35 0.94 -13.42
C ILE A 282 -16.94 0.96 -14.89
N LEU A 283 -16.21 1.99 -15.30
CA LEU A 283 -15.80 2.19 -16.69
C LEU A 283 -14.36 1.72 -16.99
N ASP A 284 -13.70 1.06 -16.02
CA ASP A 284 -12.32 0.59 -16.13
C ASP A 284 -11.32 1.68 -16.60
N LEU A 285 -11.49 2.90 -16.07
CA LEU A 285 -10.63 4.02 -16.43
C LEU A 285 -9.26 3.91 -15.75
N ARG A 286 -8.23 4.44 -16.42
CA ARG A 286 -6.86 4.38 -15.92
C ARG A 286 -6.64 5.18 -14.64
N SER A 287 -7.31 6.31 -14.49
CA SER A 287 -7.22 7.16 -13.29
C SER A 287 -8.55 7.86 -12.99
N THR A 288 -8.64 8.52 -11.84
CA THR A 288 -9.72 9.43 -11.47
C THR A 288 -9.46 10.88 -11.92
N ASN A 289 -8.29 11.18 -12.50
CA ASN A 289 -8.02 12.46 -13.14
C ASN A 289 -8.47 12.36 -14.60
N PHE A 290 -9.71 12.77 -14.87
CA PHE A 290 -10.29 12.70 -16.20
C PHE A 290 -11.17 13.92 -16.52
N SER A 291 -11.35 14.16 -17.81
CA SER A 291 -12.38 15.04 -18.38
C SER A 291 -13.27 14.24 -19.31
N ILE A 292 -14.42 14.82 -19.64
CA ILE A 292 -15.42 14.19 -20.49
C ILE A 292 -15.80 15.19 -21.57
N GLU A 293 -15.86 14.75 -22.82
CA GLU A 293 -16.27 15.55 -23.96
C GLU A 293 -17.09 14.72 -24.95
N GLU A 294 -17.86 15.39 -25.80
CA GLU A 294 -18.59 14.75 -26.88
C GLU A 294 -17.61 14.36 -28.00
N GLY A 295 -17.64 13.09 -28.40
CA GLY A 295 -16.88 12.55 -29.50
C GLY A 295 -17.62 12.63 -30.85
N GLU A 296 -17.05 12.00 -31.87
CA GLU A 296 -17.71 11.86 -33.17
C GLU A 296 -18.96 10.97 -33.04
N ASP A 297 -19.98 11.24 -33.85
CA ASP A 297 -21.24 10.47 -33.88
C ASP A 297 -21.95 10.34 -32.53
N GLY A 298 -21.76 11.30 -31.61
CA GLY A 298 -22.39 11.31 -30.28
C GLY A 298 -21.75 10.31 -29.29
N GLU A 299 -20.55 9.86 -29.54
CA GLU A 299 -19.76 9.10 -28.56
C GLU A 299 -19.40 9.95 -27.35
N ILE A 300 -19.11 9.30 -26.23
CA ILE A 300 -18.60 9.91 -25.01
C ILE A 300 -17.11 9.64 -24.92
N ASN A 301 -16.29 10.67 -25.08
CA ASN A 301 -14.85 10.59 -24.91
C ASN A 301 -14.48 10.90 -23.46
N ILE A 302 -13.83 9.96 -22.77
CA ILE A 302 -13.26 10.16 -21.46
C ILE A 302 -11.74 10.22 -21.59
N ILE A 303 -11.21 11.41 -21.33
CA ILE A 303 -9.77 11.70 -21.40
C ILE A 303 -9.19 11.51 -20.00
N THR A 304 -8.43 10.46 -19.79
CA THR A 304 -7.78 10.18 -18.50
C THR A 304 -6.32 10.62 -18.52
N ILE A 305 -5.88 11.27 -17.44
CA ILE A 305 -4.49 11.68 -17.23
C ILE A 305 -3.90 10.82 -16.09
N GLY A 306 -2.72 10.22 -16.35
CA GLY A 306 -2.06 9.32 -15.42
C GLY A 306 -2.62 7.90 -15.38
N HIS A 307 -2.09 7.06 -14.48
CA HIS A 307 -2.46 5.65 -14.36
C HIS A 307 -2.30 5.16 -12.91
N GLY A 308 -3.38 4.69 -12.31
CA GLY A 308 -3.45 4.14 -10.98
C GLY A 308 -4.27 5.00 -10.01
N HIS A 309 -4.30 4.57 -8.75
CA HIS A 309 -5.08 5.24 -7.70
C HIS A 309 -4.50 6.60 -7.26
N GLY A 310 -3.25 6.91 -7.61
CA GLY A 310 -2.61 8.19 -7.34
C GLY A 310 -1.99 8.34 -5.95
N VAL A 311 -2.19 7.44 -5.01
CA VAL A 311 -1.70 7.57 -3.62
C VAL A 311 -0.27 7.02 -3.48
N GLY A 312 0.57 7.71 -2.69
CA GLY A 312 1.94 7.29 -2.42
C GLY A 312 2.92 7.56 -3.56
N MET A 313 3.86 6.66 -3.85
CA MET A 313 4.93 6.90 -4.82
C MET A 313 4.45 6.71 -6.27
N SER A 314 4.63 7.73 -7.08
CA SER A 314 4.52 7.62 -8.54
C SER A 314 5.81 7.05 -9.14
N GLN A 315 5.70 5.98 -9.92
CA GLN A 315 6.84 5.31 -10.54
C GLN A 315 7.51 6.21 -11.60
N TRP A 316 6.72 6.89 -12.44
CA TRP A 316 7.24 7.86 -13.42
C TRP A 316 7.81 9.09 -12.74
N GLY A 317 7.16 9.62 -11.70
CA GLY A 317 7.68 10.73 -10.92
C GLY A 317 8.96 10.38 -10.18
N ALA A 318 9.07 9.17 -9.61
CA ALA A 318 10.32 8.67 -9.01
C ALA A 318 11.46 8.63 -10.05
N ASN A 319 11.17 8.19 -11.28
CA ASN A 319 12.14 8.20 -12.36
C ASN A 319 12.55 9.63 -12.76
N HIS A 320 11.62 10.58 -12.78
CA HIS A 320 11.94 12.00 -13.02
C HIS A 320 12.84 12.56 -11.92
N LEU A 321 12.54 12.31 -10.64
CA LEU A 321 13.38 12.74 -9.53
C LEU A 321 14.79 12.14 -9.63
N ALA A 322 14.92 10.84 -9.95
CA ALA A 322 16.19 10.18 -10.15
C ALA A 322 17.00 10.79 -11.31
N LYS A 323 16.37 11.11 -12.44
CA LYS A 323 17.01 11.84 -13.55
C LYS A 323 17.54 13.22 -13.16
N ASN A 324 16.92 13.85 -12.14
CA ASN A 324 17.32 15.13 -11.58
C ASN A 324 18.31 14.97 -10.39
N GLY A 325 18.93 13.80 -10.25
CA GLY A 325 20.01 13.55 -9.28
C GLY A 325 19.57 13.22 -7.87
N LYS A 326 18.26 12.93 -7.65
CA LYS A 326 17.78 12.45 -6.37
C LYS A 326 18.11 10.97 -6.18
N ASP A 327 18.65 10.62 -5.02
CA ASP A 327 18.86 9.23 -4.62
C ASP A 327 17.53 8.57 -4.16
N PHE A 328 17.56 7.26 -3.96
CA PHE A 328 16.36 6.49 -3.59
C PHE A 328 15.79 6.90 -2.21
N GLU A 329 16.63 7.34 -1.27
CA GLU A 329 16.16 7.79 0.04
C GLU A 329 15.41 9.13 -0.07
N GLU A 330 15.94 10.07 -0.87
CA GLU A 330 15.30 11.35 -1.14
C GLU A 330 13.96 11.12 -1.85
N ILE A 331 13.90 10.19 -2.82
CA ILE A 331 12.68 9.82 -3.55
C ILE A 331 11.63 9.24 -2.58
N ILE A 332 12.01 8.30 -1.73
CA ILE A 332 11.10 7.70 -0.74
C ILE A 332 10.56 8.77 0.22
N LYS A 333 11.43 9.61 0.79
CA LYS A 333 11.06 10.69 1.72
C LYS A 333 10.23 11.80 1.05
N TYR A 334 10.34 11.94 -0.28
CA TYR A 334 9.51 12.87 -1.05
C TYR A 334 8.05 12.40 -1.11
N TYR A 335 7.82 11.14 -1.44
CA TYR A 335 6.47 10.59 -1.61
C TYR A 335 5.82 10.15 -0.30
N TYR A 336 6.59 9.64 0.65
CA TYR A 336 6.09 9.24 1.96
C TYR A 336 6.52 10.23 3.03
N LYS A 337 5.58 10.96 3.61
CA LYS A 337 5.90 12.06 4.53
C LYS A 337 6.33 11.57 5.91
N GLY A 338 7.41 12.16 6.43
CA GLY A 338 7.86 11.91 7.81
C GLY A 338 8.43 10.51 8.07
N VAL A 339 8.75 9.76 7.01
CA VAL A 339 9.30 8.40 7.12
C VAL A 339 10.82 8.40 7.35
N THR A 340 11.28 7.29 7.89
CA THR A 340 12.70 6.92 8.01
C THR A 340 12.93 5.56 7.35
N LEU A 341 14.19 5.30 6.98
CA LEU A 341 14.62 4.00 6.47
C LEU A 341 15.42 3.27 7.55
N GLU A 342 15.22 1.95 7.63
CA GLU A 342 15.91 1.12 8.61
C GLU A 342 16.18 -0.28 8.05
N HIS A 343 17.24 -0.92 8.51
CA HIS A 343 17.51 -2.31 8.17
C HIS A 343 16.65 -3.28 8.98
N ILE A 344 16.08 -4.27 8.33
CA ILE A 344 15.23 -5.31 8.94
C ILE A 344 15.92 -5.96 10.14
N GLN A 345 17.21 -6.23 10.04
CA GLN A 345 18.01 -6.83 11.13
C GLN A 345 17.97 -5.99 12.42
N ASN A 346 17.98 -4.67 12.33
CA ASN A 346 17.90 -3.79 13.49
C ASN A 346 16.51 -3.83 14.12
N LEU A 347 15.46 -3.91 13.31
CA LEU A 347 14.08 -4.07 13.78
C LEU A 347 13.89 -5.39 14.53
N GLU A 348 14.40 -6.49 14.00
CA GLU A 348 14.30 -7.81 14.64
C GLU A 348 15.11 -7.86 15.94
N LYS A 349 16.31 -7.28 15.97
CA LYS A 349 17.11 -7.15 17.22
C LYS A 349 16.37 -6.36 18.29
N THR A 350 15.80 -5.21 17.92
CA THR A 350 15.03 -4.35 18.84
C THR A 350 13.79 -5.09 19.36
N ARG A 351 13.07 -5.79 18.50
CA ARG A 351 11.89 -6.58 18.86
C ARG A 351 12.24 -7.72 19.82
N LYS A 352 13.31 -8.45 19.53
CA LYS A 352 13.83 -9.51 20.40
C LYS A 352 14.27 -8.98 21.76
N PHE A 353 14.96 -7.84 21.80
CA PHE A 353 15.33 -7.17 23.05
C PHE A 353 14.13 -6.77 23.89
N LEU A 354 13.13 -6.11 23.29
CA LEU A 354 11.91 -5.70 23.99
C LEU A 354 11.11 -6.91 24.50
N LYS A 355 11.00 -7.98 23.74
CA LYS A 355 10.36 -9.23 24.18
C LYS A 355 11.08 -9.83 25.40
N ASN A 356 12.40 -9.89 25.37
CA ASN A 356 13.20 -10.41 26.48
C ASN A 356 13.08 -9.52 27.74
N LEU A 357 13.07 -8.20 27.57
CA LEU A 357 12.89 -7.24 28.66
C LEU A 357 11.51 -7.41 29.30
N TYR A 358 10.45 -7.54 28.49
CA TYR A 358 9.09 -7.78 28.97
C TYR A 358 9.00 -9.08 29.76
N LEU A 359 9.54 -10.18 29.23
CA LEU A 359 9.58 -11.47 29.92
C LEU A 359 10.32 -11.37 31.27
N HIS A 360 11.45 -10.65 31.30
CA HIS A 360 12.24 -10.49 32.52
C HIS A 360 11.47 -9.69 33.60
N VAL A 361 10.82 -8.60 33.20
CA VAL A 361 10.00 -7.77 34.11
C VAL A 361 8.78 -8.57 34.60
N TYR A 362 8.09 -9.29 33.72
CA TYR A 362 6.94 -10.10 34.09
C TYR A 362 7.31 -11.25 35.05
N CYS A 363 8.37 -12.00 34.76
CA CYS A 363 8.87 -13.08 35.64
C CYS A 363 9.36 -12.55 36.99
N SER A 364 9.93 -11.35 37.04
CA SER A 364 10.37 -10.75 38.32
C SER A 364 9.20 -10.31 39.17
N HIS A 365 8.08 -9.94 38.57
CA HIS A 365 6.84 -9.62 39.31
C HIS A 365 6.16 -10.86 39.91
N LEU A 366 6.12 -11.98 39.17
CA LEU A 366 5.55 -13.25 39.64
C LEU A 366 6.36 -13.90 40.75
N ARG A 367 7.68 -13.63 40.87
CA ARG A 367 8.52 -14.15 41.97
C ARG A 367 8.38 -13.35 43.27
N LYS A 368 7.67 -12.23 43.25
CA LYS A 368 7.44 -11.36 44.42
C LYS A 368 6.04 -11.49 45.01
N GLN A 369 5.20 -12.32 44.41
CA GLN A 369 3.91 -12.79 44.96
C GLN A 369 4.06 -14.21 45.51
#